data_85df388bfe3cc70114726d9f5f2e5773
#
_entry.id   85df388bfe3cc70114726d9f5f2e5773
#
_cell.length_a   1.000
_cell.length_b   1.000
_cell.length_c   1.000
_cell.angle_alpha   90.00
_cell.angle_beta   90.00
_cell.angle_gamma   90.00
#
_symmetry.space_group_name_H-M   'P 1'
#
loop_
_entity.id
_entity.type
_entity.pdbx_description
1 polymer ?
#
loop_
_entity_poly.entity_id
_entity_poly.type
_entity_poly.pdbx_seq_one_letter_code
_entity_poly.pdbx_strand_id
1 'polypeptide(L)'
;MVIQSTEIVDTFAEAFKMWGSRMVITAENEKWALAAGRSVTGFATSVIGCKCEAGIEAELAPDWTPDGRPGVSVLLFGFSPDGVGKRLLERIGQCVMTCPTTACFNGLEGGERVVVGGKLRYFGDGYQASKLVGDRRLWRIPVMEGEFLIDESFGVQPAVGGGNILILGRDARTTLEAAEAAAEVMRIPGVILPFPDGIVRSGSKPGSKYKALPASTNDAYCPSLRGSAPKTALPEDVRCVLEIVIDGLTEASVRESMRRGIRAAARDGIVQISAGNYGGNLGQYKIRLNELVQGAA
;
A
#
# COMPACT_ATOMS: atom_id res chain seq x y z
N MET A 1 15.95 21.86 -6.83
CA MET A 1 14.98 22.42 -7.82
C MET A 1 13.80 23.01 -7.06
N VAL A 2 13.10 24.01 -7.60
CA VAL A 2 11.95 24.65 -6.90
C VAL A 2 10.70 24.50 -7.77
N ILE A 3 9.58 24.13 -7.14
CA ILE A 3 8.23 24.11 -7.73
C ILE A 3 7.39 25.05 -6.89
N GLN A 4 6.79 26.09 -7.51
CA GLN A 4 6.16 27.19 -6.78
C GLN A 4 7.13 27.78 -5.75
N SER A 5 6.81 27.68 -4.43
CA SER A 5 7.67 28.14 -3.33
C SER A 5 8.40 26.98 -2.61
N THR A 6 8.25 25.74 -3.08
CA THR A 6 8.73 24.53 -2.41
C THR A 6 10.03 24.04 -3.04
N GLU A 7 11.05 23.81 -2.23
CA GLU A 7 12.29 23.17 -2.66
C GLU A 7 12.11 21.66 -2.80
N ILE A 8 12.47 21.11 -3.97
CA ILE A 8 12.61 19.67 -4.17
C ILE A 8 14.07 19.30 -3.95
N VAL A 9 14.36 18.58 -2.90
CA VAL A 9 15.71 18.21 -2.49
C VAL A 9 16.33 17.27 -3.53
N ASP A 10 17.61 17.47 -3.86
CA ASP A 10 18.35 16.55 -4.72
C ASP A 10 18.71 15.29 -3.94
N THR A 11 17.74 14.37 -3.86
CA THR A 11 17.84 13.10 -3.14
C THR A 11 17.04 12.03 -3.87
N PHE A 12 16.98 10.83 -3.29
CA PHE A 12 16.24 9.70 -3.83
C PHE A 12 15.47 8.98 -2.73
N ALA A 13 14.35 8.35 -3.08
CA ALA A 13 13.68 7.35 -2.26
C ALA A 13 14.33 5.99 -2.50
N GLU A 14 14.57 5.23 -1.44
CA GLU A 14 14.95 3.82 -1.51
C GLU A 14 13.71 2.95 -1.46
N ALA A 15 13.42 2.24 -2.56
CA ALA A 15 12.33 1.29 -2.63
C ALA A 15 12.85 -0.15 -2.80
N PHE A 16 12.03 -1.13 -2.47
CA PHE A 16 12.41 -2.52 -2.28
C PHE A 16 11.72 -3.42 -3.27
N LYS A 17 12.40 -4.51 -3.66
CA LYS A 17 11.77 -5.61 -4.38
C LYS A 17 10.78 -6.30 -3.45
N MET A 18 9.54 -6.40 -3.91
CA MET A 18 8.46 -7.09 -3.24
C MET A 18 7.73 -8.01 -4.21
N TRP A 19 6.75 -8.71 -3.70
CA TRP A 19 5.77 -9.47 -4.46
C TRP A 19 4.39 -8.91 -4.16
N GLY A 20 3.61 -8.69 -5.21
CA GLY A 20 2.26 -8.13 -5.11
C GLY A 20 1.20 -9.08 -5.64
N SER A 21 0.03 -9.02 -5.05
CA SER A 21 -1.18 -9.70 -5.52
C SER A 21 -2.34 -8.73 -5.53
N ARG A 22 -3.32 -8.98 -6.40
CA ARG A 22 -4.59 -8.26 -6.44
C ARG A 22 -5.73 -9.22 -6.18
N MET A 23 -6.62 -8.86 -5.27
CA MET A 23 -7.89 -9.53 -5.07
C MET A 23 -9.05 -8.58 -5.37
N VAL A 24 -10.12 -9.12 -5.94
CA VAL A 24 -11.40 -8.43 -6.12
C VAL A 24 -12.38 -9.01 -5.10
N ILE A 25 -12.91 -8.17 -4.24
CA ILE A 25 -13.92 -8.53 -3.25
C ILE A 25 -15.24 -7.93 -3.68
N THR A 26 -16.26 -8.74 -3.84
CA THR A 26 -17.63 -8.31 -4.18
C THR A 26 -18.58 -8.57 -3.02
N ALA A 27 -19.68 -7.84 -2.97
CA ALA A 27 -20.75 -8.04 -2.00
C ALA A 27 -22.07 -7.59 -2.59
N GLU A 28 -23.19 -7.82 -1.86
CA GLU A 28 -24.53 -7.40 -2.27
C GLU A 28 -24.63 -5.89 -2.55
N ASN A 29 -23.84 -5.09 -1.85
CA ASN A 29 -23.78 -3.64 -2.06
C ASN A 29 -22.38 -3.09 -1.70
N GLU A 30 -22.14 -1.85 -2.10
CA GLU A 30 -20.87 -1.13 -1.91
C GLU A 30 -20.44 -1.06 -0.43
N LYS A 31 -21.40 -0.87 0.48
CA LYS A 31 -21.13 -0.80 1.93
C LYS A 31 -20.43 -2.06 2.43
N TRP A 32 -20.89 -3.25 2.05
CA TRP A 32 -20.32 -4.51 2.51
C TRP A 32 -19.02 -4.85 1.79
N ALA A 33 -18.91 -4.54 0.49
CA ALA A 33 -17.65 -4.67 -0.24
C ALA A 33 -16.56 -3.79 0.40
N LEU A 34 -16.87 -2.53 0.70
CA LEU A 34 -15.94 -1.60 1.34
C LEU A 34 -15.62 -2.00 2.79
N ALA A 35 -16.58 -2.52 3.54
CA ALA A 35 -16.36 -3.04 4.90
C ALA A 35 -15.36 -4.21 4.90
N ALA A 36 -15.53 -5.17 3.99
CA ALA A 36 -14.58 -6.27 3.80
C ALA A 36 -13.20 -5.76 3.35
N GLY A 37 -13.16 -4.82 2.39
CA GLY A 37 -11.93 -4.19 1.91
C GLY A 37 -11.15 -3.49 3.03
N ARG A 38 -11.82 -2.71 3.87
CA ARG A 38 -11.21 -2.07 5.04
C ARG A 38 -10.74 -3.07 6.09
N SER A 39 -11.50 -4.14 6.31
CA SER A 39 -11.11 -5.19 7.25
C SER A 39 -9.87 -5.95 6.77
N VAL A 40 -9.83 -6.35 5.51
CA VAL A 40 -8.74 -7.14 4.93
C VAL A 40 -7.44 -6.35 4.82
N THR A 41 -7.52 -5.03 4.69
CA THR A 41 -6.36 -4.11 4.64
C THR A 41 -5.94 -3.59 6.02
N GLY A 42 -6.72 -3.82 7.06
CA GLY A 42 -6.39 -3.44 8.43
C GLY A 42 -5.11 -4.13 8.96
N PHE A 43 -4.32 -3.43 9.80
CA PHE A 43 -3.04 -3.91 10.33
C PHE A 43 -2.10 -4.45 9.24
N ALA A 44 -1.91 -3.66 8.17
CA ALA A 44 -1.08 -4.00 7.03
C ALA A 44 -0.32 -2.79 6.48
N THR A 45 0.23 -1.97 7.39
CA THR A 45 0.94 -0.73 7.04
C THR A 45 2.41 -0.94 6.75
N SER A 46 3.03 -1.99 7.29
CA SER A 46 4.45 -2.26 7.12
C SER A 46 4.72 -3.76 7.16
N VAL A 47 5.38 -4.26 6.14
CA VAL A 47 5.75 -5.67 6.04
C VAL A 47 6.60 -6.14 7.22
N ILE A 48 7.41 -5.27 7.82
CA ILE A 48 8.25 -5.60 8.98
C ILE A 48 7.39 -5.87 10.21
N GLY A 49 6.46 -4.97 10.53
CA GLY A 49 5.58 -5.08 11.68
C GLY A 49 4.38 -5.99 11.46
N CYS A 50 3.73 -5.87 10.30
CA CYS A 50 2.46 -6.50 9.98
C CYS A 50 2.57 -7.74 9.08
N LYS A 51 3.78 -8.07 8.59
CA LYS A 51 4.10 -9.18 7.67
C LYS A 51 3.57 -9.00 6.25
N CYS A 52 2.86 -7.93 5.95
CA CYS A 52 2.43 -7.50 4.63
C CYS A 52 2.08 -6.01 4.66
N GLU A 53 1.97 -5.44 3.48
CA GLU A 53 1.39 -4.14 3.23
C GLU A 53 0.17 -4.32 2.35
N ALA A 54 -0.95 -3.65 2.65
CA ALA A 54 -2.17 -3.80 1.89
C ALA A 54 -2.99 -2.52 1.89
N GLY A 55 -3.74 -2.31 0.80
CA GLY A 55 -4.62 -1.16 0.65
C GLY A 55 -5.72 -1.41 -0.38
N ILE A 56 -6.79 -0.66 -0.27
CA ILE A 56 -7.82 -0.61 -1.31
C ILE A 56 -7.25 0.22 -2.46
N GLU A 57 -7.23 -0.39 -3.66
CA GLU A 57 -6.79 0.24 -4.88
C GLU A 57 -7.91 1.06 -5.52
N ALA A 58 -9.11 0.48 -5.59
CA ALA A 58 -10.28 1.10 -6.21
C ALA A 58 -11.60 0.48 -5.72
N GLU A 59 -12.66 1.26 -5.76
CA GLU A 59 -14.03 0.77 -5.75
C GLU A 59 -14.43 0.36 -7.18
N LEU A 60 -15.16 -0.74 -7.32
CA LEU A 60 -15.50 -1.34 -8.61
C LEU A 60 -17.02 -1.35 -8.81
N ALA A 61 -17.46 -0.76 -9.92
CA ALA A 61 -18.83 -0.92 -10.37
C ALA A 61 -19.11 -2.38 -10.80
N PRO A 62 -20.39 -2.83 -10.79
CA PRO A 62 -20.77 -4.20 -11.15
C PRO A 62 -20.20 -4.71 -12.48
N ASP A 63 -20.13 -3.86 -13.48
CA ASP A 63 -19.61 -4.22 -14.83
C ASP A 63 -18.11 -4.58 -14.84
N TRP A 64 -17.39 -4.24 -13.78
CA TRP A 64 -15.94 -4.51 -13.64
C TRP A 64 -15.63 -5.64 -12.67
N THR A 65 -16.64 -6.39 -12.25
CA THR A 65 -16.48 -7.50 -11.31
C THR A 65 -16.88 -8.83 -11.93
N PRO A 66 -16.29 -9.96 -11.50
CA PRO A 66 -16.54 -11.26 -12.10
C PRO A 66 -17.96 -11.79 -11.95
N ASP A 67 -18.72 -11.32 -10.95
CA ASP A 67 -20.07 -11.79 -10.62
C ASP A 67 -21.16 -10.71 -10.78
N GLY A 68 -20.80 -9.55 -11.33
CA GLY A 68 -21.74 -8.46 -11.61
C GLY A 68 -22.28 -7.77 -10.36
N ARG A 69 -21.58 -7.86 -9.23
CA ARG A 69 -21.92 -7.16 -7.99
C ARG A 69 -20.94 -6.04 -7.69
N PRO A 70 -21.33 -4.99 -6.94
CA PRO A 70 -20.39 -3.97 -6.49
C PRO A 70 -19.19 -4.59 -5.76
N GLY A 71 -18.01 -4.02 -5.95
CA GLY A 71 -16.81 -4.60 -5.36
C GLY A 71 -15.72 -3.58 -5.02
N VAL A 72 -14.61 -4.10 -4.50
CA VAL A 72 -13.38 -3.36 -4.30
C VAL A 72 -12.19 -4.16 -4.82
N SER A 73 -11.24 -3.48 -5.44
CA SER A 73 -9.92 -4.01 -5.75
C SER A 73 -8.99 -3.73 -4.58
N VAL A 74 -8.27 -4.76 -4.13
CA VAL A 74 -7.32 -4.67 -3.03
C VAL A 74 -5.98 -5.22 -3.48
N LEU A 75 -4.91 -4.47 -3.24
CA LEU A 75 -3.55 -4.93 -3.41
C LEU A 75 -2.95 -5.36 -2.08
N LEU A 76 -2.13 -6.40 -2.12
CA LEU A 76 -1.38 -6.91 -0.98
C LEU A 76 0.05 -7.22 -1.41
N PHE A 77 1.03 -6.74 -0.62
CA PHE A 77 2.45 -6.86 -0.88
C PHE A 77 3.17 -7.59 0.24
N GLY A 78 4.22 -8.32 -0.12
CA GLY A 78 5.10 -9.04 0.81
C GLY A 78 6.46 -9.37 0.20
N PHE A 79 7.36 -9.95 0.96
CA PHE A 79 8.73 -10.22 0.50
C PHE A 79 8.90 -11.51 -0.32
N SER A 80 7.88 -12.37 -0.36
CA SER A 80 7.94 -13.62 -1.14
C SER A 80 6.56 -14.07 -1.59
N PRO A 81 6.44 -14.87 -2.67
CA PRO A 81 5.17 -15.44 -3.11
C PRO A 81 4.46 -16.23 -2.00
N ASP A 82 5.18 -17.09 -1.29
CA ASP A 82 4.63 -17.87 -0.18
C ASP A 82 4.15 -16.99 0.97
N GLY A 83 4.91 -15.92 1.29
CA GLY A 83 4.52 -14.93 2.28
C GLY A 83 3.22 -14.24 1.91
N VAL A 84 3.09 -13.79 0.67
CA VAL A 84 1.86 -13.20 0.11
C VAL A 84 0.72 -14.21 0.18
N GLY A 85 0.92 -15.45 -0.30
CA GLY A 85 -0.09 -16.51 -0.27
C GLY A 85 -0.60 -16.82 1.14
N LYS A 86 0.30 -16.86 2.13
CA LYS A 86 -0.07 -17.04 3.54
C LYS A 86 -0.93 -15.89 4.07
N ARG A 87 -0.57 -14.63 3.74
CA ARG A 87 -1.36 -13.47 4.18
C ARG A 87 -2.71 -13.40 3.48
N LEU A 88 -2.78 -13.73 2.19
CA LEU A 88 -4.04 -13.85 1.47
C LEU A 88 -4.97 -14.88 2.14
N LEU A 89 -4.48 -16.07 2.42
CA LEU A 89 -5.26 -17.12 3.06
C LEU A 89 -5.84 -16.68 4.41
N GLU A 90 -4.99 -16.12 5.27
CA GLU A 90 -5.38 -15.67 6.61
C GLU A 90 -6.41 -14.53 6.54
N ARG A 91 -6.13 -13.52 5.71
CA ARG A 91 -6.96 -12.33 5.62
C ARG A 91 -8.27 -12.57 4.89
N ILE A 92 -8.26 -13.32 3.80
CA ILE A 92 -9.51 -13.68 3.10
C ILE A 92 -10.38 -14.53 4.03
N GLY A 93 -9.80 -15.51 4.70
CA GLY A 93 -10.54 -16.37 5.64
C GLY A 93 -11.14 -15.63 6.82
N GLN A 94 -10.41 -14.65 7.38
CA GLN A 94 -10.82 -13.97 8.61
C GLN A 94 -11.53 -12.63 8.41
N CYS A 95 -11.35 -12.00 7.27
CA CYS A 95 -11.89 -10.65 7.03
C CYS A 95 -12.92 -10.59 5.89
N VAL A 96 -12.78 -11.50 4.90
CA VAL A 96 -13.69 -11.50 3.74
C VAL A 96 -14.77 -12.57 3.90
N MET A 97 -14.40 -13.85 4.08
CA MET A 97 -15.37 -14.94 4.24
C MET A 97 -16.31 -14.75 5.46
N THR A 98 -15.87 -14.01 6.46
CA THR A 98 -16.69 -13.68 7.65
C THR A 98 -17.58 -12.45 7.45
N CYS A 99 -17.37 -11.69 6.38
CA CYS A 99 -18.18 -10.51 6.07
C CYS A 99 -19.42 -10.92 5.26
N PRO A 100 -20.62 -10.43 5.62
CA PRO A 100 -21.86 -10.81 4.93
C PRO A 100 -21.82 -10.59 3.42
N THR A 101 -22.39 -11.51 2.68
CA THR A 101 -22.66 -11.47 1.22
C THR A 101 -21.42 -11.49 0.32
N THR A 102 -20.22 -11.59 0.87
CA THR A 102 -18.99 -11.42 0.08
C THR A 102 -18.66 -12.63 -0.79
N ALA A 103 -17.91 -12.33 -1.86
CA ALA A 103 -17.12 -13.30 -2.63
C ALA A 103 -15.72 -12.72 -2.87
N CYS A 104 -14.75 -13.57 -3.20
CA CYS A 104 -13.38 -13.13 -3.42
C CYS A 104 -12.77 -13.77 -4.68
N PHE A 105 -12.31 -12.92 -5.59
CA PHE A 105 -11.78 -13.33 -6.87
C PHE A 105 -10.34 -12.88 -7.06
N ASN A 106 -9.58 -13.65 -7.86
CA ASN A 106 -8.28 -13.22 -8.32
C ASN A 106 -8.42 -12.02 -9.27
N GLY A 107 -7.70 -10.95 -8.98
CA GLY A 107 -7.67 -9.73 -9.79
C GLY A 107 -6.35 -9.54 -10.55
N LEU A 108 -5.42 -10.50 -10.50
CA LEU A 108 -4.12 -10.42 -11.17
C LEU A 108 -3.93 -11.61 -12.10
N GLU A 109 -3.95 -11.33 -13.40
CA GLU A 109 -3.65 -12.34 -14.44
C GLU A 109 -2.13 -12.44 -14.64
N GLY A 110 -1.65 -13.67 -14.89
CA GLY A 110 -0.22 -13.93 -15.07
C GLY A 110 0.54 -14.10 -13.74
N GLY A 111 1.88 -14.15 -13.83
CA GLY A 111 2.76 -14.38 -12.68
C GLY A 111 2.71 -15.80 -12.10
N GLU A 112 3.26 -15.96 -10.91
CA GLU A 112 3.16 -17.20 -10.14
C GLU A 112 1.75 -17.35 -9.54
N ARG A 113 1.36 -18.61 -9.23
CA ARG A 113 0.04 -18.87 -8.64
C ARG A 113 0.19 -19.39 -7.23
N VAL A 114 -0.47 -18.75 -6.27
CA VAL A 114 -0.56 -19.20 -4.88
C VAL A 114 -1.96 -19.75 -4.59
N VAL A 115 -2.02 -20.97 -4.05
CA VAL A 115 -3.29 -21.63 -3.75
C VAL A 115 -3.87 -21.06 -2.46
N VAL A 116 -5.03 -20.41 -2.56
CA VAL A 116 -5.75 -19.79 -1.45
C VAL A 116 -7.11 -20.43 -1.25
N GLY A 117 -8.04 -20.31 -2.22
CA GLY A 117 -9.36 -20.94 -2.12
C GLY A 117 -9.29 -22.46 -2.07
N GLY A 118 -8.30 -23.05 -2.79
CA GLY A 118 -8.02 -24.48 -2.70
C GLY A 118 -7.61 -24.95 -1.30
N LYS A 119 -7.08 -24.07 -0.44
CA LYS A 119 -6.83 -24.34 0.98
C LYS A 119 -8.03 -23.97 1.85
N LEU A 120 -8.65 -22.82 1.60
CA LEU A 120 -9.77 -22.32 2.39
C LEU A 120 -11.01 -23.21 2.27
N ARG A 121 -11.19 -23.92 1.13
CA ARG A 121 -12.29 -24.84 0.89
C ARG A 121 -12.52 -25.86 2.02
N TYR A 122 -11.46 -26.26 2.73
CA TYR A 122 -11.56 -27.26 3.82
C TYR A 122 -12.40 -26.77 5.00
N PHE A 123 -12.65 -25.46 5.10
CA PHE A 123 -13.63 -24.93 6.05
C PHE A 123 -15.05 -25.48 5.79
N GLY A 124 -15.36 -25.90 4.56
CA GLY A 124 -16.64 -26.52 4.22
C GLY A 124 -16.82 -27.96 4.69
N ASP A 125 -15.82 -28.56 5.34
CA ASP A 125 -15.89 -29.89 6.02
C ASP A 125 -16.47 -31.02 5.15
N GLY A 126 -16.12 -31.03 3.86
CA GLY A 126 -16.60 -32.01 2.89
C GLY A 126 -17.85 -31.57 2.09
N TYR A 127 -18.55 -30.53 2.50
CA TYR A 127 -19.72 -30.01 1.80
C TYR A 127 -19.39 -28.95 0.72
N GLN A 128 -18.12 -28.54 0.62
CA GLN A 128 -17.69 -27.62 -0.43
C GLN A 128 -17.83 -28.27 -1.82
N ALA A 129 -18.16 -27.46 -2.80
CA ALA A 129 -18.21 -27.84 -4.21
C ALA A 129 -17.32 -26.93 -5.05
N SER A 130 -16.93 -27.38 -6.26
CA SER A 130 -16.23 -26.53 -7.20
C SER A 130 -16.87 -26.52 -8.56
N LYS A 131 -16.67 -25.42 -9.30
CA LYS A 131 -17.07 -25.28 -10.71
C LYS A 131 -15.92 -24.72 -11.51
N LEU A 132 -15.76 -25.22 -12.73
CA LEU A 132 -14.87 -24.60 -13.72
C LEU A 132 -15.68 -23.55 -14.52
N VAL A 133 -15.13 -22.36 -14.63
CA VAL A 133 -15.64 -21.28 -15.45
C VAL A 133 -14.48 -20.85 -16.38
N GLY A 134 -14.50 -21.33 -17.61
CA GLY A 134 -13.33 -21.31 -18.46
C GLY A 134 -12.21 -22.17 -17.87
N ASP A 135 -11.04 -21.59 -17.72
CA ASP A 135 -9.85 -22.19 -17.09
C ASP A 135 -9.76 -21.93 -15.57
N ARG A 136 -10.68 -21.14 -15.01
CA ARG A 136 -10.71 -20.78 -13.59
C ARG A 136 -11.54 -21.77 -12.80
N ARG A 137 -10.97 -22.31 -11.71
CA ARG A 137 -11.72 -23.09 -10.71
C ARG A 137 -12.20 -22.16 -9.61
N LEU A 138 -13.52 -22.12 -9.40
CA LEU A 138 -14.18 -21.46 -8.29
C LEU A 138 -14.61 -22.50 -7.25
N TRP A 139 -14.37 -22.20 -5.98
CA TRP A 139 -14.88 -22.96 -4.85
C TRP A 139 -16.13 -22.29 -4.28
N ARG A 140 -17.12 -23.11 -3.98
CA ARG A 140 -18.33 -22.76 -3.25
C ARG A 140 -18.19 -23.39 -1.86
N ILE A 141 -17.97 -22.57 -0.86
CA ILE A 141 -17.78 -22.99 0.53
C ILE A 141 -19.06 -22.68 1.28
N PRO A 142 -19.77 -23.67 1.84
CA PRO A 142 -21.00 -23.41 2.60
C PRO A 142 -20.68 -22.62 3.86
N VAL A 143 -21.46 -21.57 4.08
CA VAL A 143 -21.45 -20.72 5.26
C VAL A 143 -22.90 -20.54 5.74
N MET A 144 -23.11 -20.04 6.97
CA MET A 144 -24.47 -19.92 7.53
C MET A 144 -25.41 -19.04 6.71
N GLU A 145 -24.87 -18.05 6.00
CA GLU A 145 -25.66 -17.17 5.11
C GLU A 145 -26.01 -17.82 3.77
N GLY A 146 -25.27 -18.85 3.37
CA GLY A 146 -25.38 -19.49 2.07
C GLY A 146 -24.05 -20.05 1.61
N GLU A 147 -23.39 -19.41 0.64
CA GLU A 147 -22.14 -19.89 0.05
C GLU A 147 -21.14 -18.74 -0.14
N PHE A 148 -19.90 -18.99 0.28
CA PHE A 148 -18.79 -18.11 -0.05
C PHE A 148 -18.10 -18.59 -1.33
N LEU A 149 -18.04 -17.72 -2.34
CA LEU A 149 -17.37 -18.00 -3.61
C LEU A 149 -15.94 -17.48 -3.57
N ILE A 150 -14.98 -18.31 -4.01
CA ILE A 150 -13.57 -17.92 -4.09
C ILE A 150 -12.84 -18.62 -5.24
N ASP A 151 -11.94 -17.91 -5.91
CA ASP A 151 -10.98 -18.51 -6.84
C ASP A 151 -10.04 -19.51 -6.12
N GLU A 152 -9.71 -20.61 -6.77
CA GLU A 152 -8.78 -21.61 -6.22
C GLU A 152 -7.42 -21.02 -5.89
N SER A 153 -6.89 -20.17 -6.78
CA SER A 153 -5.57 -19.58 -6.66
C SER A 153 -5.55 -18.12 -7.10
N PHE A 154 -4.60 -17.38 -6.55
CA PHE A 154 -4.38 -15.97 -6.83
C PHE A 154 -3.03 -15.77 -7.52
N GLY A 155 -2.97 -14.83 -8.45
CA GLY A 155 -1.74 -14.41 -9.10
C GLY A 155 -0.86 -13.61 -8.14
N VAL A 156 0.45 -13.85 -8.20
CA VAL A 156 1.47 -13.03 -7.54
C VAL A 156 2.57 -12.70 -8.54
N GLN A 157 3.09 -11.48 -8.50
CA GLN A 157 4.15 -11.02 -9.39
C GLN A 157 5.20 -10.21 -8.65
N PRO A 158 6.41 -10.07 -9.20
CA PRO A 158 7.37 -9.08 -8.73
C PRO A 158 6.75 -7.68 -8.72
N ALA A 159 7.02 -6.94 -7.66
CA ALA A 159 6.43 -5.63 -7.36
C ALA A 159 7.46 -4.73 -6.66
N VAL A 160 7.10 -3.49 -6.40
CA VAL A 160 7.94 -2.48 -5.74
C VAL A 160 7.21 -1.90 -4.56
N GLY A 161 7.83 -1.92 -3.39
CA GLY A 161 7.27 -1.32 -2.18
C GLY A 161 8.24 -0.34 -1.52
N GLY A 162 7.70 0.55 -0.69
CA GLY A 162 8.48 1.49 0.09
C GLY A 162 8.98 2.71 -0.68
N GLY A 163 8.47 3.00 -1.88
CA GLY A 163 8.60 4.33 -2.46
C GLY A 163 8.09 5.35 -1.46
N ASN A 164 8.74 6.54 -1.35
CA ASN A 164 8.29 7.49 -0.33
C ASN A 164 8.60 8.95 -0.71
N ILE A 165 7.84 9.86 -0.13
CA ILE A 165 8.12 11.29 -0.10
C ILE A 165 7.94 11.82 1.32
N LEU A 166 8.81 12.75 1.72
CA LEU A 166 8.73 13.51 2.97
C LEU A 166 8.30 14.93 2.64
N ILE A 167 7.22 15.41 3.28
CA ILE A 167 6.66 16.74 3.10
C ILE A 167 7.00 17.55 4.37
N LEU A 168 7.83 18.57 4.21
CA LEU A 168 8.37 19.39 5.29
C LEU A 168 7.71 20.77 5.26
N GLY A 169 6.87 21.07 6.25
CA GLY A 169 6.10 22.30 6.28
C GLY A 169 6.34 23.17 7.51
N ARG A 170 5.87 24.41 7.43
CA ARG A 170 6.03 25.46 8.46
C ARG A 170 5.11 25.25 9.65
N ASP A 171 4.01 24.54 9.46
CA ASP A 171 3.04 24.21 10.51
C ASP A 171 2.33 22.89 10.20
N ALA A 172 1.66 22.32 11.21
CA ALA A 172 1.03 21.01 11.09
C ALA A 172 -0.19 21.01 10.17
N ARG A 173 -0.97 22.09 10.15
CA ARG A 173 -2.20 22.19 9.35
C ARG A 173 -1.88 22.22 7.86
N THR A 174 -1.04 23.16 7.45
CA THR A 174 -0.64 23.31 6.04
C THR A 174 0.08 22.05 5.54
N THR A 175 0.90 21.42 6.39
CA THR A 175 1.59 20.18 6.02
C THR A 175 0.60 19.03 5.82
N LEU A 176 -0.43 18.93 6.67
CA LEU A 176 -1.48 17.92 6.52
C LEU A 176 -2.30 18.14 5.24
N GLU A 177 -2.76 19.36 5.00
CA GLU A 177 -3.51 19.73 3.79
C GLU A 177 -2.70 19.41 2.49
N ALA A 178 -1.39 19.63 2.52
CA ALA A 178 -0.51 19.27 1.40
C ALA A 178 -0.36 17.74 1.24
N ALA A 179 -0.24 17.02 2.35
CA ALA A 179 -0.13 15.57 2.33
C ALA A 179 -1.45 14.90 1.87
N GLU A 180 -2.61 15.40 2.29
CA GLU A 180 -3.93 14.94 1.84
C GLU A 180 -4.11 15.14 0.33
N ALA A 181 -3.79 16.34 -0.16
CA ALA A 181 -3.84 16.63 -1.60
C ALA A 181 -2.87 15.76 -2.42
N ALA A 182 -1.69 15.44 -1.88
CA ALA A 182 -0.76 14.52 -2.50
C ALA A 182 -1.33 13.11 -2.51
N ALA A 183 -1.79 12.59 -1.36
CA ALA A 183 -2.33 11.25 -1.23
C ALA A 183 -3.51 11.00 -2.19
N GLU A 184 -4.36 11.99 -2.40
CA GLU A 184 -5.49 11.91 -3.34
C GLU A 184 -5.03 11.62 -4.77
N VAL A 185 -4.09 12.39 -5.30
CA VAL A 185 -3.62 12.24 -6.70
C VAL A 185 -2.64 11.06 -6.89
N MET A 186 -2.09 10.54 -5.79
CA MET A 186 -1.18 9.39 -5.80
C MET A 186 -1.90 8.05 -5.92
N ARG A 187 -3.20 8.00 -5.65
CA ARG A 187 -4.05 6.82 -5.82
C ARG A 187 -4.31 6.58 -7.30
N ILE A 188 -3.47 5.79 -7.94
CA ILE A 188 -3.57 5.42 -9.35
C ILE A 188 -3.64 3.90 -9.50
N PRO A 189 -4.13 3.37 -10.63
CA PRO A 189 -4.18 1.93 -10.84
C PRO A 189 -2.81 1.24 -10.62
N GLY A 190 -2.83 0.15 -9.88
CA GLY A 190 -1.63 -0.61 -9.54
C GLY A 190 -0.83 -0.07 -8.35
N VAL A 191 -1.35 0.92 -7.62
CA VAL A 191 -0.67 1.56 -6.49
C VAL A 191 -1.57 1.60 -5.26
N ILE A 192 -0.96 1.43 -4.08
CA ILE A 192 -1.58 1.72 -2.79
C ILE A 192 -0.68 2.60 -1.91
N LEU A 193 -1.30 3.25 -0.97
CA LEU A 193 -0.68 3.95 0.14
C LEU A 193 -1.07 3.20 1.43
N PRO A 194 -0.20 2.31 1.98
CA PRO A 194 -0.63 1.33 2.98
C PRO A 194 -0.91 1.89 4.37
N PHE A 195 -0.54 3.14 4.64
CA PHE A 195 -0.79 3.78 5.94
C PHE A 195 -2.20 4.40 6.01
N PRO A 196 -2.71 4.74 7.23
CA PRO A 196 -4.02 5.36 7.38
C PRO A 196 -4.17 6.60 6.50
N ASP A 197 -5.18 6.60 5.63
CA ASP A 197 -5.40 7.58 4.56
C ASP A 197 -4.16 7.91 3.70
N GLY A 198 -3.15 7.02 3.73
CA GLY A 198 -1.92 7.15 2.97
C GLY A 198 -0.83 7.99 3.65
N ILE A 199 -1.07 8.53 4.86
CA ILE A 199 -0.16 9.49 5.48
C ILE A 199 0.49 8.91 6.75
N VAL A 200 1.80 9.09 6.88
CA VAL A 200 2.60 8.65 8.02
C VAL A 200 3.08 9.85 8.82
N ARG A 201 2.81 9.82 10.13
CA ARG A 201 3.38 10.82 11.06
C ARG A 201 4.60 10.32 11.82
N SER A 202 4.77 9.01 11.94
CA SER A 202 5.78 8.42 12.82
C SER A 202 7.19 8.40 12.23
N GLY A 203 7.33 8.31 10.92
CA GLY A 203 8.61 8.21 10.21
C GLY A 203 9.63 7.32 10.92
N SER A 204 10.23 6.36 10.27
CA SER A 204 11.16 5.46 10.92
C SER A 204 12.52 5.41 10.23
N LYS A 205 13.54 5.06 11.01
CA LYS A 205 14.87 4.68 10.50
C LYS A 205 15.23 3.29 10.99
N PRO A 206 16.08 2.54 10.28
CA PRO A 206 16.61 1.26 10.74
C PRO A 206 17.42 1.40 12.03
N GLY A 207 17.30 0.37 12.87
CA GLY A 207 18.03 0.28 14.12
C GLY A 207 17.44 1.11 15.25
N SER A 208 17.92 0.82 16.44
CA SER A 208 17.52 1.47 17.70
C SER A 208 18.62 1.33 18.74
N LYS A 209 18.60 2.19 19.74
CA LYS A 209 19.38 1.99 20.96
C LYS A 209 18.91 0.75 21.75
N TYR A 210 17.68 0.32 21.55
CA TYR A 210 17.10 -0.85 22.20
C TYR A 210 17.19 -2.06 21.27
N LYS A 211 17.97 -3.09 21.66
CA LYS A 211 18.22 -4.28 20.83
C LYS A 211 16.96 -5.02 20.35
N ALA A 212 15.85 -4.89 21.08
CA ALA A 212 14.58 -5.52 20.74
C ALA A 212 13.82 -4.82 19.60
N LEU A 213 14.24 -3.60 19.20
CA LEU A 213 13.55 -2.83 18.18
C LEU A 213 14.37 -2.77 16.88
N PRO A 214 13.85 -3.30 15.76
CA PRO A 214 14.52 -3.25 14.46
C PRO A 214 14.52 -1.85 13.83
N ALA A 215 13.61 -0.97 14.27
CA ALA A 215 13.46 0.38 13.77
C ALA A 215 13.14 1.35 14.92
N SER A 216 13.45 2.62 14.72
CA SER A 216 13.17 3.70 15.67
C SER A 216 12.77 4.98 14.94
N THR A 217 12.36 6.00 15.70
CA THR A 217 11.98 7.32 15.14
C THR A 217 13.08 7.88 14.25
N ASN A 218 12.68 8.49 13.13
CA ASN A 218 13.60 9.19 12.24
C ASN A 218 13.96 10.56 12.84
N ASP A 219 14.87 10.55 13.83
CA ASP A 219 15.25 11.70 14.64
C ASP A 219 15.79 12.89 13.84
N ALA A 220 16.40 12.63 12.67
CA ALA A 220 16.86 13.68 11.77
C ALA A 220 15.72 14.57 11.26
N TYR A 221 14.51 14.01 11.16
CA TYR A 221 13.30 14.69 10.68
C TYR A 221 12.27 15.00 11.78
N CYS A 222 12.67 14.92 13.07
CA CYS A 222 11.80 15.28 14.19
C CYS A 222 12.02 16.72 14.64
N PRO A 223 11.08 17.66 14.40
CA PRO A 223 11.24 19.06 14.79
C PRO A 223 11.47 19.26 16.29
N SER A 224 10.85 18.43 17.14
CA SER A 224 11.01 18.45 18.59
C SER A 224 12.42 18.03 19.07
N LEU A 225 13.19 17.38 18.22
CA LEU A 225 14.54 16.92 18.53
C LEU A 225 15.65 17.80 17.94
N ARG A 226 15.32 18.93 17.32
CA ARG A 226 16.26 19.81 16.60
C ARG A 226 17.52 20.15 17.41
N GLY A 227 17.40 20.39 18.70
CA GLY A 227 18.53 20.68 19.58
C GLY A 227 19.19 19.45 20.24
N SER A 228 18.61 18.26 20.09
CA SER A 228 19.01 17.04 20.80
C SER A 228 19.48 15.94 19.84
N ALA A 229 19.01 15.93 18.59
CA ALA A 229 19.44 14.96 17.60
C ALA A 229 20.88 15.27 17.14
N PRO A 230 21.76 14.25 17.00
CA PRO A 230 23.14 14.46 16.57
C PRO A 230 23.26 15.08 15.18
N LYS A 231 22.28 14.84 14.32
CA LYS A 231 22.19 15.38 12.96
C LYS A 231 20.73 15.67 12.63
N THR A 232 20.36 16.94 12.59
CA THR A 232 19.06 17.34 12.02
C THR A 232 19.18 17.57 10.52
N ALA A 233 18.18 17.12 9.76
CA ALA A 233 18.02 17.40 8.33
C ALA A 233 17.00 18.52 8.08
N LEU A 234 16.50 19.16 9.14
CA LEU A 234 15.41 20.12 9.06
C LEU A 234 15.91 21.55 8.86
N PRO A 235 15.46 22.28 7.82
CA PRO A 235 15.54 23.73 7.75
C PRO A 235 14.93 24.41 8.98
N GLU A 236 15.41 25.63 9.31
CA GLU A 236 15.03 26.33 10.55
C GLU A 236 13.54 26.60 10.69
N ASP A 237 12.84 26.84 9.59
CA ASP A 237 11.43 27.19 9.55
C ASP A 237 10.49 25.98 9.45
N VAL A 238 11.00 24.75 9.34
CA VAL A 238 10.18 23.53 9.37
C VAL A 238 9.71 23.21 10.79
N ARG A 239 8.40 23.00 10.95
CA ARG A 239 7.75 22.65 12.22
C ARG A 239 6.98 21.32 12.17
N CYS A 240 6.73 20.79 10.99
CA CYS A 240 6.01 19.53 10.78
C CYS A 240 6.61 18.76 9.62
N VAL A 241 6.68 17.43 9.76
CA VAL A 241 7.06 16.52 8.68
C VAL A 241 6.05 15.40 8.62
N LEU A 242 5.51 15.16 7.42
CA LEU A 242 4.66 14.01 7.12
C LEU A 242 5.30 13.20 5.99
N GLU A 243 5.05 11.92 5.98
CA GLU A 243 5.56 10.99 4.98
C GLU A 243 4.40 10.32 4.25
N ILE A 244 4.58 10.01 2.96
CA ILE A 244 3.71 9.12 2.20
C ILE A 244 4.57 7.98 1.70
N VAL A 245 4.17 6.75 2.02
CA VAL A 245 4.80 5.51 1.55
C VAL A 245 3.93 4.91 0.44
N ILE A 246 4.58 4.40 -0.59
CA ILE A 246 3.94 3.97 -1.83
C ILE A 246 4.38 2.56 -2.18
N ASP A 247 3.43 1.65 -2.40
CA ASP A 247 3.66 0.34 -2.97
C ASP A 247 2.94 0.23 -4.32
N GLY A 248 3.58 -0.40 -5.29
CA GLY A 248 3.01 -0.53 -6.62
C GLY A 248 3.38 -1.85 -7.31
N LEU A 249 2.52 -2.30 -8.20
CA LEU A 249 2.74 -3.50 -9.00
C LEU A 249 3.91 -3.36 -9.99
N THR A 250 4.30 -2.11 -10.30
CA THR A 250 5.44 -1.83 -11.18
C THR A 250 6.23 -0.63 -10.68
N GLU A 251 7.53 -0.55 -11.02
CA GLU A 251 8.34 0.63 -10.74
C GLU A 251 7.77 1.88 -11.42
N ALA A 252 7.27 1.75 -12.65
CA ALA A 252 6.69 2.86 -13.40
C ALA A 252 5.48 3.48 -12.69
N SER A 253 4.58 2.65 -12.12
CA SER A 253 3.43 3.15 -11.37
C SER A 253 3.84 3.83 -10.07
N VAL A 254 4.84 3.31 -9.36
CA VAL A 254 5.40 3.97 -8.15
C VAL A 254 6.00 5.33 -8.51
N ARG A 255 6.82 5.41 -9.57
CA ARG A 255 7.42 6.66 -10.05
C ARG A 255 6.36 7.69 -10.44
N GLU A 256 5.33 7.28 -11.18
CA GLU A 256 4.23 8.16 -11.58
C GLU A 256 3.42 8.66 -10.38
N SER A 257 3.10 7.78 -9.43
CA SER A 257 2.44 8.15 -8.17
C SER A 257 3.26 9.20 -7.41
N MET A 258 4.56 8.94 -7.20
CA MET A 258 5.47 9.88 -6.55
C MET A 258 5.53 11.23 -7.30
N ARG A 259 5.63 11.22 -8.62
CA ARG A 259 5.65 12.43 -9.45
C ARG A 259 4.40 13.29 -9.22
N ARG A 260 3.22 12.66 -9.20
CA ARG A 260 1.94 13.35 -8.93
C ARG A 260 1.92 13.93 -7.53
N GLY A 261 2.31 13.13 -6.54
CA GLY A 261 2.33 13.56 -5.14
C GLY A 261 3.27 14.73 -4.88
N ILE A 262 4.48 14.72 -5.44
CA ILE A 262 5.44 15.84 -5.32
C ILE A 262 4.82 17.14 -5.87
N ARG A 263 4.20 17.09 -7.04
CA ARG A 263 3.57 18.26 -7.65
C ARG A 263 2.38 18.80 -6.86
N ALA A 264 1.56 17.92 -6.31
CA ALA A 264 0.39 18.30 -5.53
C ALA A 264 0.74 18.82 -4.13
N ALA A 265 1.80 18.29 -3.52
CA ALA A 265 2.29 18.74 -2.22
C ALA A 265 3.04 20.09 -2.30
N ALA A 266 3.63 20.43 -3.45
CA ALA A 266 4.37 21.67 -3.63
C ALA A 266 3.42 22.87 -3.65
N ARG A 267 3.38 23.62 -2.55
CA ARG A 267 2.51 24.80 -2.34
C ARG A 267 3.05 25.72 -1.25
N ASP A 268 2.42 26.86 -1.08
CA ASP A 268 2.77 27.79 0.00
C ASP A 268 2.66 27.12 1.37
N GLY A 269 3.63 27.42 2.25
CA GLY A 269 3.76 26.80 3.57
C GLY A 269 4.55 25.48 3.60
N ILE A 270 4.80 24.86 2.44
CA ILE A 270 5.72 23.72 2.33
C ILE A 270 7.11 24.22 1.95
N VAL A 271 8.07 23.95 2.83
CA VAL A 271 9.46 24.42 2.68
C VAL A 271 10.23 23.53 1.72
N GLN A 272 10.13 22.21 1.98
CA GLN A 272 10.85 21.22 1.19
C GLN A 272 10.02 19.94 0.98
N ILE A 273 10.27 19.26 -0.15
CA ILE A 273 9.92 17.87 -0.37
C ILE A 273 11.21 17.07 -0.51
N SER A 274 11.36 16.05 0.32
CA SER A 274 12.50 15.16 0.39
C SER A 274 12.06 13.69 0.26
N ALA A 275 12.97 12.75 0.45
CA ALA A 275 12.66 11.33 0.52
C ALA A 275 13.51 10.65 1.59
N GLY A 276 12.96 9.58 2.17
CA GLY A 276 13.69 8.70 3.05
C GLY A 276 14.58 7.74 2.25
N ASN A 277 15.85 7.69 2.62
CA ASN A 277 16.78 6.69 2.11
C ASN A 277 17.74 6.24 3.22
N TYR A 278 18.42 5.16 2.94
CA TYR A 278 19.35 4.52 3.89
C TYR A 278 20.78 4.56 3.33
N GLY A 279 21.12 5.66 2.65
CA GLY A 279 22.40 5.83 1.97
C GLY A 279 22.54 5.01 0.68
N GLY A 280 21.44 4.48 0.16
CA GLY A 280 21.41 3.65 -1.04
C GLY A 280 21.90 2.21 -0.82
N ASN A 281 21.87 1.71 0.43
CA ASN A 281 22.47 0.43 0.79
C ASN A 281 21.44 -0.68 1.07
N LEU A 282 20.16 -0.37 1.20
CA LEU A 282 19.11 -1.33 1.56
C LEU A 282 18.15 -1.60 0.40
N GLY A 283 17.57 -0.57 -0.20
CA GLY A 283 16.61 -0.70 -1.30
C GLY A 283 17.29 -0.96 -2.65
N GLN A 284 16.65 -1.78 -3.48
CA GLN A 284 17.15 -2.12 -4.81
C GLN A 284 16.81 -1.05 -5.86
N TYR A 285 15.81 -0.21 -5.59
CA TYR A 285 15.40 0.89 -6.46
C TYR A 285 15.79 2.23 -5.82
N LYS A 286 16.42 3.10 -6.62
CA LYS A 286 16.79 4.47 -6.23
C LYS A 286 16.01 5.43 -7.11
N ILE A 287 14.93 5.98 -6.56
CA ILE A 287 14.01 6.85 -7.29
C ILE A 287 14.38 8.30 -6.98
N ARG A 288 15.10 8.96 -7.89
CA ARG A 288 15.55 10.34 -7.72
C ARG A 288 14.41 11.33 -7.90
N LEU A 289 14.21 12.22 -6.93
CA LEU A 289 13.09 13.18 -6.94
C LEU A 289 13.20 14.17 -8.10
N ASN A 290 14.40 14.67 -8.39
CA ASN A 290 14.61 15.62 -9.48
C ASN A 290 14.27 15.04 -10.86
N GLU A 291 14.61 13.75 -11.10
CA GLU A 291 14.28 13.06 -12.35
C GLU A 291 12.77 12.92 -12.55
N LEU A 292 12.02 12.64 -11.45
CA LEU A 292 10.57 12.53 -11.53
C LEU A 292 9.88 13.80 -11.96
N VAL A 293 10.45 14.93 -11.62
CA VAL A 293 9.83 16.23 -11.88
C VAL A 293 10.28 16.83 -13.22
N GLN A 294 11.51 16.54 -13.67
CA GLN A 294 12.06 17.00 -14.94
C GLN A 294 11.56 16.19 -16.15
N GLY A 295 11.23 14.93 -15.96
CA GLY A 295 10.84 13.98 -17.03
C GLY A 295 9.43 14.14 -17.60
N ALA A 296 8.80 15.29 -17.48
CA ALA A 296 7.48 15.61 -18.05
C ALA A 296 7.56 16.83 -18.97
N ALA A 297 8.10 16.63 -20.16
CA ALA A 297 7.86 17.45 -21.34
C ALA A 297 7.08 16.61 -22.36
#